data_8b719038048a46588e3be48014e57fd0
#
_entry.id   8b719038048a46588e3be48014e57fd0
#
_cell.length_a   1.000
_cell.length_b   1.000
_cell.length_c   1.000
_cell.angle_alpha   90.00
_cell.angle_beta   90.00
_cell.angle_gamma   90.00
#
_symmetry.space_group_name_H-M   'P 1'
#
loop_
_entity.id
_entity.type
_entity.pdbx_description
1 polymer ?
#
loop_
_entity_poly.entity_id
_entity_poly.type
_entity_poly.pdbx_seq_one_letter_code
_entity_poly.pdbx_strand_id
1 'polypeptide(L)'
;MENHSVPHSTPRTAAFFDLDKTVIAKSSTLTFSKSFYQGGLINRRAVLRTAYAQFVFLAGGADHDQMERMREYLSSLCRGWDVAQVREIVAETLHDLIDPIIYDEAASLIEEHHAAGRDVVIVSTSGAEVVEPIGELLGADRVVATRMVVGEDGRFTGEVEYYAYGPTKAEAVRELAESEGYDLERCYAYSDSATDVPMLSAVGHPYAVNPDRALRREAVARGWPVLSFNRPVPLKQRLPALSMPSRPALAAMAAVSAAAATATLVWYASRRKTAKPRLARIGRVARAARIDRV
;
A
#
# COMPACT_ATOMS: atom_id res chain seq x y z
N MET A 1 13.85 54.91 29.93
CA MET A 1 14.06 53.90 28.85
C MET A 1 13.63 52.57 29.42
N GLU A 2 12.34 52.22 29.25
CA GLU A 2 11.82 50.93 29.68
C GLU A 2 12.20 49.89 28.60
N ASN A 3 12.98 48.94 29.04
CA ASN A 3 13.43 47.82 28.22
C ASN A 3 12.27 46.83 28.16
N HIS A 4 11.43 46.92 27.12
CA HIS A 4 10.41 45.93 26.81
C HIS A 4 11.13 44.68 26.31
N SER A 5 11.51 43.78 27.23
CA SER A 5 11.87 42.42 26.91
C SER A 5 10.63 41.71 26.34
N VAL A 6 10.60 41.56 25.04
CA VAL A 6 9.66 40.69 24.34
C VAL A 6 9.83 39.27 24.96
N PRO A 7 8.76 38.66 25.48
CA PRO A 7 8.88 37.32 25.98
C PRO A 7 9.30 36.39 24.80
N HIS A 8 10.51 35.87 24.86
CA HIS A 8 10.96 34.80 23.95
C HIS A 8 10.08 33.59 24.23
N SER A 9 9.01 33.40 23.45
CA SER A 9 8.29 32.14 23.44
C SER A 9 9.29 31.03 23.11
N THR A 10 9.35 30.02 23.93
CA THR A 10 10.17 28.83 23.63
C THR A 10 9.81 28.33 22.24
N PRO A 11 10.78 28.18 21.32
CA PRO A 11 10.47 27.72 19.98
C PRO A 11 9.70 26.40 20.03
N ARG A 12 8.60 26.31 19.28
CA ARG A 12 7.83 25.07 19.14
C ARG A 12 8.68 24.02 18.44
N THR A 13 8.38 22.77 18.66
CA THR A 13 9.05 21.64 18.03
C THR A 13 8.04 20.61 17.56
N ALA A 14 8.38 19.85 16.52
CA ALA A 14 7.51 18.83 15.95
C ALA A 14 8.27 17.54 15.69
N ALA A 15 7.52 16.45 15.55
CA ALA A 15 7.98 15.15 15.08
C ALA A 15 7.22 14.78 13.80
N PHE A 16 7.95 14.66 12.70
CA PHE A 16 7.43 14.35 11.39
C PHE A 16 7.56 12.84 11.12
N PHE A 17 6.46 12.18 10.86
CA PHE A 17 6.42 10.74 10.61
C PHE A 17 5.95 10.46 9.18
N ASP A 18 6.76 9.73 8.41
CA ASP A 18 6.19 9.00 7.28
C ASP A 18 5.23 7.93 7.78
N LEU A 19 4.22 7.57 6.98
CA LEU A 19 3.16 6.66 7.40
C LEU A 19 3.44 5.21 7.01
N ASP A 20 3.57 4.96 5.70
CA ASP A 20 3.59 3.61 5.12
C ASP A 20 4.90 2.90 5.43
N LYS A 21 4.87 1.74 6.15
CA LYS A 21 6.00 0.97 6.66
C LYS A 21 6.86 1.68 7.74
N THR A 22 6.48 2.89 8.13
CA THR A 22 7.09 3.66 9.21
C THR A 22 6.22 3.62 10.48
N VAL A 23 4.98 4.13 10.42
CA VAL A 23 4.00 4.04 11.51
C VAL A 23 3.13 2.81 11.40
N ILE A 24 2.72 2.47 10.19
CA ILE A 24 1.97 1.26 9.89
C ILE A 24 2.82 0.26 9.09
N ALA A 25 2.64 -1.04 9.36
CA ALA A 25 3.47 -2.12 8.79
C ALA A 25 3.28 -2.35 7.28
N LYS A 26 2.29 -1.71 6.65
CA LYS A 26 1.92 -1.92 5.24
C LYS A 26 1.64 -0.58 4.56
N SER A 27 1.51 -0.62 3.23
CA SER A 27 0.99 0.53 2.48
C SER A 27 -0.49 0.75 2.80
N SER A 28 -0.85 1.97 3.19
CA SER A 28 -2.22 2.41 3.45
C SER A 28 -3.09 2.23 2.22
N THR A 29 -2.67 2.71 1.06
CA THR A 29 -3.39 2.58 -0.22
C THR A 29 -3.71 1.11 -0.56
N LEU A 30 -2.76 0.19 -0.35
CA LEU A 30 -2.99 -1.23 -0.61
C LEU A 30 -3.92 -1.87 0.41
N THR A 31 -3.84 -1.43 1.66
CA THR A 31 -4.67 -1.94 2.74
C THR A 31 -6.16 -1.71 2.44
N PHE A 32 -6.53 -0.53 1.92
CA PHE A 32 -7.90 -0.21 1.53
C PHE A 32 -8.32 -0.76 0.16
N SER A 33 -7.42 -1.31 -0.64
CA SER A 33 -7.72 -1.74 -2.02
C SER A 33 -8.88 -2.74 -2.12
N LYS A 34 -9.03 -3.65 -1.14
CA LYS A 34 -10.14 -4.59 -1.07
C LYS A 34 -11.47 -3.89 -0.80
N SER A 35 -11.50 -2.94 0.12
CA SER A 35 -12.70 -2.15 0.45
C SER A 35 -13.13 -1.28 -0.73
N PHE A 36 -12.21 -0.65 -1.43
CA PHE A 36 -12.48 0.10 -2.66
C PHE A 36 -13.01 -0.79 -3.80
N TYR A 37 -12.52 -2.04 -3.89
CA TYR A 37 -13.05 -3.00 -4.84
C TYR A 37 -14.50 -3.41 -4.47
N GLN A 38 -14.78 -3.68 -3.20
CA GLN A 38 -16.10 -4.04 -2.71
C GLN A 38 -17.10 -2.88 -2.84
N GLY A 39 -16.66 -1.64 -2.63
CA GLY A 39 -17.43 -0.42 -2.85
C GLY A 39 -17.62 -0.05 -4.34
N GLY A 40 -17.04 -0.82 -5.27
CA GLY A 40 -17.21 -0.61 -6.72
C GLY A 40 -16.35 0.48 -7.33
N LEU A 41 -15.44 1.10 -6.57
CA LEU A 41 -14.50 2.12 -7.07
C LEU A 41 -13.42 1.50 -7.96
N ILE A 42 -12.98 0.27 -7.67
CA ILE A 42 -11.96 -0.45 -8.42
C ILE A 42 -12.58 -1.66 -9.12
N ASN A 43 -12.28 -1.87 -10.39
CA ASN A 43 -12.67 -3.08 -11.11
C ASN A 43 -11.54 -4.13 -11.09
N ARG A 44 -11.88 -5.41 -11.43
CA ARG A 44 -10.90 -6.53 -11.41
C ARG A 44 -9.68 -6.29 -12.29
N ARG A 45 -9.84 -5.60 -13.43
CA ARG A 45 -8.73 -5.30 -14.36
C ARG A 45 -7.78 -4.27 -13.75
N ALA A 46 -8.32 -3.27 -13.04
CA ALA A 46 -7.53 -2.27 -12.33
C ALA A 46 -6.70 -2.91 -11.20
N VAL A 47 -7.28 -3.81 -10.40
CA VAL A 47 -6.56 -4.55 -9.34
C VAL A 47 -5.36 -5.32 -9.92
N LEU A 48 -5.56 -6.05 -11.04
CA LEU A 48 -4.49 -6.81 -11.69
C LEU A 48 -3.39 -5.89 -12.26
N ARG A 49 -3.77 -4.75 -12.86
CA ARG A 49 -2.81 -3.76 -13.36
C ARG A 49 -1.98 -3.14 -12.24
N THR A 50 -2.62 -2.76 -11.14
CA THR A 50 -1.93 -2.18 -9.98
C THR A 50 -0.95 -3.17 -9.35
N ALA A 51 -1.35 -4.44 -9.19
CA ALA A 51 -0.48 -5.50 -8.69
C ALA A 51 0.72 -5.74 -9.62
N TYR A 52 0.51 -5.74 -10.95
CA TYR A 52 1.57 -5.87 -11.94
C TYR A 52 2.53 -4.66 -11.92
N ALA A 53 1.99 -3.44 -11.90
CA ALA A 53 2.80 -2.22 -11.84
C ALA A 53 3.67 -2.18 -10.58
N GLN A 54 3.13 -2.62 -9.44
CA GLN A 54 3.86 -2.71 -8.20
C GLN A 54 4.95 -3.80 -8.22
N PHE A 55 4.67 -4.94 -8.86
CA PHE A 55 5.69 -5.99 -9.07
C PHE A 55 6.86 -5.47 -9.92
N VAL A 56 6.57 -4.78 -11.02
CA VAL A 56 7.61 -4.16 -11.89
C VAL A 56 8.42 -3.12 -11.14
N PHE A 57 7.77 -2.29 -10.31
CA PHE A 57 8.43 -1.30 -9.46
C PHE A 57 9.39 -1.94 -8.45
N LEU A 58 8.96 -3.01 -7.77
CA LEU A 58 9.79 -3.74 -6.81
C LEU A 58 10.97 -4.46 -7.48
N ALA A 59 10.80 -4.91 -8.73
CA ALA A 59 11.83 -5.64 -9.48
C ALA A 59 12.85 -4.72 -10.18
N GLY A 60 12.45 -3.50 -10.57
CA GLY A 60 13.23 -2.60 -11.43
C GLY A 60 14.04 -1.52 -10.71
N GLY A 61 13.82 -1.31 -9.40
CA GLY A 61 14.41 -0.17 -8.67
C GLY A 61 13.68 1.15 -8.96
N ALA A 62 13.81 2.13 -8.05
CA ALA A 62 13.12 3.41 -8.15
C ALA A 62 13.93 4.40 -9.00
N ASP A 63 13.67 4.44 -10.31
CA ASP A 63 14.09 5.53 -11.17
C ASP A 63 13.01 6.64 -11.16
N HIS A 64 13.43 7.91 -11.26
CA HIS A 64 12.55 9.09 -11.22
C HIS A 64 11.41 9.00 -12.26
N ASP A 65 11.75 8.57 -13.48
CA ASP A 65 10.78 8.41 -14.57
C ASP A 65 9.75 7.29 -14.31
N GLN A 66 10.13 6.25 -13.57
CA GLN A 66 9.21 5.18 -13.17
C GLN A 66 8.24 5.67 -12.09
N MET A 67 8.72 6.50 -11.17
CA MET A 67 7.89 7.09 -10.13
C MET A 67 6.86 8.04 -10.71
N GLU A 68 7.24 8.87 -11.68
CA GLU A 68 6.31 9.78 -12.36
C GLU A 68 5.23 9.01 -13.12
N ARG A 69 5.61 7.97 -13.88
CA ARG A 69 4.65 7.08 -14.55
C ARG A 69 3.71 6.38 -13.56
N MET A 70 4.21 6.00 -12.38
CA MET A 70 3.38 5.41 -11.33
C MET A 70 2.39 6.43 -10.76
N ARG A 71 2.84 7.66 -10.51
CA ARG A 71 1.99 8.78 -10.07
C ARG A 71 0.86 9.01 -11.07
N GLU A 72 1.18 9.19 -12.36
CA GLU A 72 0.20 9.39 -13.43
C GLU A 72 -0.78 8.22 -13.52
N TYR A 73 -0.29 6.99 -13.41
CA TYR A 73 -1.13 5.80 -13.44
C TYR A 73 -2.11 5.76 -12.27
N LEU A 74 -1.63 5.97 -11.02
CA LEU A 74 -2.48 5.97 -9.83
C LEU A 74 -3.51 7.11 -9.87
N SER A 75 -3.09 8.29 -10.32
CA SER A 75 -3.99 9.44 -10.49
C SER A 75 -5.08 9.15 -11.51
N SER A 76 -4.71 8.55 -12.67
CA SER A 76 -5.68 8.16 -13.69
C SER A 76 -6.65 7.07 -13.21
N LEU A 77 -6.22 6.21 -12.28
CA LEU A 77 -7.05 5.16 -11.71
C LEU A 77 -8.18 5.73 -10.85
N CYS A 78 -7.91 6.80 -10.12
CA CYS A 78 -8.87 7.46 -9.23
C CYS A 78 -9.83 8.39 -10.00
N ARG A 79 -9.59 8.67 -11.28
CA ARG A 79 -10.45 9.54 -12.09
C ARG A 79 -11.91 9.09 -12.05
N GLY A 80 -12.80 10.01 -11.71
CA GLY A 80 -14.24 9.78 -11.63
C GLY A 80 -14.70 9.11 -10.34
N TRP A 81 -13.82 8.79 -9.41
CA TRP A 81 -14.23 8.32 -8.09
C TRP A 81 -14.93 9.43 -7.34
N ASP A 82 -16.02 9.11 -6.68
CA ASP A 82 -16.75 10.00 -5.80
C ASP A 82 -15.98 10.16 -4.48
N VAL A 83 -15.60 11.38 -4.14
CA VAL A 83 -14.77 11.67 -2.95
C VAL A 83 -15.51 11.34 -1.66
N ALA A 84 -16.83 11.60 -1.61
CA ALA A 84 -17.63 11.28 -0.44
C ALA A 84 -17.70 9.76 -0.23
N GLN A 85 -17.85 8.98 -1.31
CA GLN A 85 -17.82 7.51 -1.25
C GLN A 85 -16.45 6.98 -0.80
N VAL A 86 -15.33 7.59 -1.26
CA VAL A 86 -13.99 7.20 -0.79
C VAL A 86 -13.88 7.40 0.72
N ARG A 87 -14.27 8.56 1.22
CA ARG A 87 -14.24 8.91 2.66
C ARG A 87 -15.13 7.99 3.49
N GLU A 88 -16.33 7.67 3.00
CA GLU A 88 -17.25 6.73 3.66
C GLU A 88 -16.63 5.33 3.81
N ILE A 89 -16.09 4.76 2.72
CA ILE A 89 -15.43 3.45 2.74
C ILE A 89 -14.23 3.44 3.70
N VAL A 90 -13.42 4.50 3.70
CA VAL A 90 -12.29 4.62 4.63
C VAL A 90 -12.77 4.67 6.07
N ALA A 91 -13.76 5.53 6.39
CA ALA A 91 -14.31 5.66 7.73
C ALA A 91 -14.90 4.34 8.27
N GLU A 92 -15.66 3.62 7.43
CA GLU A 92 -16.27 2.34 7.81
C GLU A 92 -15.27 1.22 8.08
N THR A 93 -14.11 1.24 7.41
CA THR A 93 -13.14 0.14 7.48
C THR A 93 -11.84 0.50 8.19
N LEU A 94 -11.71 1.73 8.68
CA LEU A 94 -10.49 2.28 9.27
C LEU A 94 -9.94 1.40 10.39
N HIS A 95 -10.72 1.19 11.44
CA HIS A 95 -10.30 0.43 12.62
C HIS A 95 -9.97 -1.03 12.29
N ASP A 96 -10.81 -1.67 11.47
CA ASP A 96 -10.60 -3.08 11.12
C ASP A 96 -9.31 -3.31 10.32
N LEU A 97 -8.92 -2.31 9.51
CA LEU A 97 -7.79 -2.42 8.61
C LEU A 97 -6.49 -1.82 9.17
N ILE A 98 -6.57 -0.73 9.91
CA ILE A 98 -5.41 0.04 10.35
C ILE A 98 -4.94 -0.36 11.74
N ASP A 99 -5.83 -0.43 12.76
CA ASP A 99 -5.42 -0.80 14.12
C ASP A 99 -4.51 -2.04 14.16
N PRO A 100 -4.83 -3.11 13.42
CA PRO A 100 -4.01 -4.31 13.47
C PRO A 100 -2.64 -4.19 12.82
N ILE A 101 -2.33 -3.11 12.13
CA ILE A 101 -1.05 -2.92 11.43
C ILE A 101 -0.23 -1.75 11.94
N ILE A 102 -0.72 -1.00 12.94
CA ILE A 102 0.07 0.03 13.63
C ILE A 102 1.21 -0.66 14.39
N TYR A 103 2.42 -0.14 14.28
CA TYR A 103 3.53 -0.56 15.14
C TYR A 103 3.34 -0.01 16.54
N ASP A 104 3.38 -0.86 17.56
CA ASP A 104 3.31 -0.44 18.98
C ASP A 104 4.42 0.55 19.33
N GLU A 105 5.61 0.33 18.76
CA GLU A 105 6.76 1.21 18.94
C GLU A 105 6.51 2.61 18.35
N ALA A 106 5.82 2.70 17.19
CA ALA A 106 5.45 3.97 16.59
C ALA A 106 4.40 4.72 17.42
N ALA A 107 3.36 4.01 17.89
CA ALA A 107 2.34 4.58 18.76
C ALA A 107 2.95 5.14 20.05
N SER A 108 3.81 4.35 20.71
CA SER A 108 4.52 4.79 21.93
C SER A 108 5.39 6.01 21.67
N LEU A 109 6.08 6.07 20.52
CA LEU A 109 6.93 7.19 20.16
C LEU A 109 6.12 8.47 19.89
N ILE A 110 4.93 8.34 19.29
CA ILE A 110 3.97 9.44 19.11
C ILE A 110 3.53 9.99 20.49
N GLU A 111 3.17 9.09 21.42
CA GLU A 111 2.81 9.46 22.80
C GLU A 111 3.96 10.16 23.53
N GLU A 112 5.21 9.70 23.35
CA GLU A 112 6.41 10.33 23.95
C GLU A 112 6.64 11.73 23.38
N HIS A 113 6.37 11.98 22.09
CA HIS A 113 6.48 13.30 21.50
C HIS A 113 5.42 14.24 22.09
N HIS A 114 4.16 13.82 22.17
CA HIS A 114 3.10 14.60 22.79
C HIS A 114 3.40 14.91 24.27
N ALA A 115 3.85 13.89 25.02
CA ALA A 115 4.23 14.10 26.44
C ALA A 115 5.37 15.10 26.62
N ALA A 116 6.24 15.23 25.62
CA ALA A 116 7.31 16.24 25.58
C ALA A 116 6.88 17.59 24.99
N GLY A 117 5.58 17.78 24.70
CA GLY A 117 5.02 19.04 24.18
C GLY A 117 5.41 19.31 22.72
N ARG A 118 5.71 18.27 21.95
CA ARG A 118 5.99 18.36 20.51
C ARG A 118 4.75 18.02 19.70
N ASP A 119 4.48 18.81 18.65
CA ASP A 119 3.44 18.46 17.71
C ASP A 119 3.84 17.22 16.89
N VAL A 120 2.88 16.37 16.59
CA VAL A 120 3.05 15.20 15.73
C VAL A 120 2.45 15.47 14.37
N VAL A 121 3.25 15.28 13.33
CA VAL A 121 2.88 15.52 11.94
C VAL A 121 3.06 14.26 11.11
N ILE A 122 1.97 13.76 10.53
CA ILE A 122 2.05 12.65 9.56
C ILE A 122 2.33 13.24 8.17
N VAL A 123 3.36 12.73 7.48
CA VAL A 123 3.77 13.18 6.14
C VAL A 123 3.80 11.99 5.19
N SER A 124 2.78 11.83 4.34
CA SER A 124 2.60 10.64 3.52
C SER A 124 2.40 10.93 2.04
N THR A 125 2.93 10.07 1.19
CA THR A 125 2.69 10.10 -0.27
C THR A 125 1.28 9.62 -0.63
N SER A 126 0.61 8.90 0.25
CA SER A 126 -0.76 8.42 0.04
C SER A 126 -1.78 9.57 0.01
N GLY A 127 -2.96 9.33 -0.56
CA GLY A 127 -4.00 10.35 -0.72
C GLY A 127 -4.60 10.84 0.60
N ALA A 128 -4.92 12.13 0.67
CA ALA A 128 -5.44 12.80 1.87
C ALA A 128 -6.67 12.10 2.44
N GLU A 129 -7.58 11.62 1.60
CA GLU A 129 -8.81 10.92 2.01
C GLU A 129 -8.56 9.63 2.81
N VAL A 130 -7.35 9.07 2.69
CA VAL A 130 -6.91 7.89 3.45
C VAL A 130 -6.05 8.30 4.64
N VAL A 131 -5.15 9.27 4.44
CA VAL A 131 -4.13 9.62 5.45
C VAL A 131 -4.72 10.48 6.57
N GLU A 132 -5.63 11.40 6.28
CA GLU A 132 -6.27 12.25 7.29
C GLU A 132 -6.99 11.44 8.37
N PRO A 133 -7.88 10.47 8.05
CA PRO A 133 -8.51 9.65 9.07
C PRO A 133 -7.52 8.77 9.86
N ILE A 134 -6.43 8.32 9.23
CA ILE A 134 -5.36 7.59 9.93
C ILE A 134 -4.60 8.52 10.87
N GLY A 135 -4.32 9.76 10.45
CA GLY A 135 -3.69 10.77 11.28
C GLY A 135 -4.53 11.10 12.52
N GLU A 136 -5.85 11.27 12.36
CA GLU A 136 -6.79 11.46 13.47
C GLU A 136 -6.78 10.27 14.44
N LEU A 137 -6.81 9.04 13.90
CA LEU A 137 -6.73 7.80 14.70
C LEU A 137 -5.44 7.72 15.54
N LEU A 138 -4.32 8.19 14.99
CA LEU A 138 -3.01 8.24 15.64
C LEU A 138 -2.84 9.44 16.60
N GLY A 139 -3.81 10.37 16.62
CA GLY A 139 -3.74 11.60 17.40
C GLY A 139 -2.77 12.64 16.81
N ALA A 140 -2.48 12.59 15.51
CA ALA A 140 -1.60 13.57 14.89
C ALA A 140 -2.21 14.98 14.90
N ASP A 141 -1.38 15.99 15.20
CA ASP A 141 -1.80 17.39 15.21
C ASP A 141 -1.96 17.95 13.80
N ARG A 142 -1.23 17.40 12.84
CA ARG A 142 -1.24 17.79 11.43
C ARG A 142 -1.03 16.61 10.51
N VAL A 143 -1.54 16.77 9.28
CA VAL A 143 -1.32 15.79 8.19
C VAL A 143 -0.87 16.51 6.93
N VAL A 144 0.20 16.03 6.32
CA VAL A 144 0.66 16.40 4.98
C VAL A 144 0.53 15.16 4.09
N ALA A 145 -0.36 15.22 3.11
CA ALA A 145 -0.68 14.10 2.22
C ALA A 145 -0.84 14.55 0.78
N THR A 146 -0.78 13.62 -0.15
CA THR A 146 -1.06 13.90 -1.57
C THR A 146 -2.51 14.32 -1.74
N ARG A 147 -2.75 15.43 -2.43
CA ARG A 147 -4.10 15.93 -2.75
C ARG A 147 -4.37 15.81 -4.24
N MET A 148 -5.54 15.29 -4.54
CA MET A 148 -6.06 15.19 -5.90
C MET A 148 -6.99 16.37 -6.19
N VAL A 149 -7.06 16.80 -7.44
CA VAL A 149 -8.04 17.80 -7.88
C VAL A 149 -9.43 17.18 -7.86
N VAL A 150 -10.36 17.87 -7.21
CA VAL A 150 -11.79 17.50 -7.15
C VAL A 150 -12.58 18.43 -8.07
N GLY A 151 -13.38 17.85 -8.98
CA GLY A 151 -14.26 18.58 -9.87
C GLY A 151 -15.49 19.14 -9.14
N GLU A 152 -16.24 20.02 -9.81
CA GLU A 152 -17.49 20.60 -9.29
C GLU A 152 -18.57 19.53 -8.97
N ASP A 153 -18.45 18.35 -9.61
CA ASP A 153 -19.33 17.18 -9.39
C ASP A 153 -18.94 16.33 -8.17
N GLY A 154 -17.93 16.77 -7.38
CA GLY A 154 -17.44 16.05 -6.22
C GLY A 154 -16.61 14.81 -6.54
N ARG A 155 -16.11 14.68 -7.77
CA ARG A 155 -15.32 13.54 -8.22
C ARG A 155 -13.87 13.93 -8.51
N PHE A 156 -12.95 12.98 -8.34
CA PHE A 156 -11.57 13.20 -8.73
C PHE A 156 -11.45 13.38 -10.24
N THR A 157 -10.76 14.44 -10.66
CA THR A 157 -10.48 14.71 -12.09
C THR A 157 -9.41 13.78 -12.67
N GLY A 158 -8.62 13.14 -11.78
CA GLY A 158 -7.44 12.36 -12.14
C GLY A 158 -6.18 13.22 -12.27
N GLU A 159 -6.22 14.45 -11.80
CA GLU A 159 -5.07 15.35 -11.71
C GLU A 159 -4.63 15.45 -10.23
N VAL A 160 -3.34 15.72 -10.02
CA VAL A 160 -2.75 15.89 -8.70
C VAL A 160 -2.55 17.38 -8.46
N GLU A 161 -3.18 17.92 -7.40
CA GLU A 161 -2.98 19.27 -6.94
C GLU A 161 -1.64 19.41 -6.21
N TYR A 162 -1.37 18.49 -5.29
CA TYR A 162 -0.15 18.47 -4.49
C TYR A 162 0.34 17.04 -4.32
N TYR A 163 1.61 16.78 -4.63
CA TYR A 163 2.21 15.45 -4.52
C TYR A 163 3.26 15.40 -3.42
N ALA A 164 2.91 14.81 -2.27
CA ALA A 164 3.77 14.69 -1.09
C ALA A 164 4.82 13.59 -1.26
N TYR A 165 5.84 13.82 -2.11
CA TYR A 165 6.86 12.82 -2.43
C TYR A 165 8.26 13.42 -2.51
N GLY A 166 9.24 12.78 -1.87
CA GLY A 166 10.65 13.13 -1.97
C GLY A 166 10.92 14.58 -1.55
N PRO A 167 11.46 15.45 -2.43
CA PRO A 167 11.76 16.84 -2.12
C PRO A 167 10.55 17.65 -1.62
N THR A 168 9.35 17.41 -2.17
CA THR A 168 8.15 18.15 -1.77
C THR A 168 7.71 17.87 -0.32
N LYS A 169 8.02 16.69 0.23
CA LYS A 169 7.85 16.43 1.68
C LYS A 169 8.75 17.36 2.50
N ALA A 170 9.99 17.55 2.09
CA ALA A 170 10.91 18.45 2.78
C ALA A 170 10.50 19.93 2.66
N GLU A 171 9.95 20.32 1.52
CA GLU A 171 9.38 21.65 1.31
C GLU A 171 8.21 21.89 2.26
N ALA A 172 7.25 20.95 2.32
CA ALA A 172 6.11 21.04 3.24
C ALA A 172 6.55 21.10 4.71
N VAL A 173 7.58 20.33 5.11
CA VAL A 173 8.15 20.42 6.47
C VAL A 173 8.68 21.81 6.77
N ARG A 174 9.38 22.46 5.82
CA ARG A 174 9.91 23.83 5.99
C ARG A 174 8.78 24.86 6.04
N GLU A 175 7.82 24.79 5.12
CA GLU A 175 6.64 25.67 5.08
C GLU A 175 5.85 25.57 6.39
N LEU A 176 5.66 24.35 6.89
CA LEU A 176 4.96 24.12 8.14
C LEU A 176 5.77 24.67 9.33
N ALA A 177 7.10 24.51 9.30
CA ALA A 177 7.98 25.06 10.33
C ALA A 177 7.94 26.59 10.36
N GLU A 178 7.90 27.26 9.22
CA GLU A 178 7.75 28.70 9.12
C GLU A 178 6.39 29.17 9.64
N SER A 179 5.29 28.50 9.25
CA SER A 179 3.93 28.88 9.63
C SER A 179 3.61 28.64 11.11
N GLU A 180 4.12 27.54 11.69
CA GLU A 180 3.86 27.13 13.07
C GLU A 180 4.95 27.57 14.06
N GLY A 181 6.07 28.11 13.55
CA GLY A 181 7.22 28.54 14.36
C GLY A 181 8.03 27.39 14.94
N TYR A 182 8.18 26.29 14.20
CA TYR A 182 9.01 25.16 14.63
C TYR A 182 10.50 25.45 14.42
N ASP A 183 11.30 25.10 15.41
CA ASP A 183 12.76 25.08 15.32
C ASP A 183 13.20 23.74 14.73
N LEU A 184 13.49 23.70 13.43
CA LEU A 184 13.84 22.48 12.70
C LEU A 184 15.07 21.77 13.27
N GLU A 185 16.04 22.48 13.81
CA GLU A 185 17.23 21.86 14.44
C GLU A 185 16.88 21.02 15.68
N ARG A 186 15.71 21.29 16.27
CA ARG A 186 15.18 20.58 17.44
C ARG A 186 13.99 19.66 17.10
N CYS A 187 13.60 19.60 15.83
CA CYS A 187 12.56 18.72 15.31
C CYS A 187 13.09 17.34 14.98
N TYR A 188 12.17 16.38 14.90
CA TYR A 188 12.41 14.98 14.66
C TYR A 188 11.78 14.55 13.34
N ALA A 189 12.38 13.58 12.63
CA ALA A 189 11.75 12.97 11.46
C ALA A 189 12.03 11.46 11.39
N TYR A 190 11.04 10.70 10.93
CA TYR A 190 11.05 9.24 10.90
C TYR A 190 10.59 8.75 9.53
N SER A 191 11.35 7.86 8.88
CA SER A 191 10.97 7.24 7.60
C SER A 191 11.70 5.91 7.36
N ASP A 192 11.09 5.05 6.50
CA ASP A 192 11.65 3.76 6.05
C ASP A 192 12.35 3.85 4.68
N SER A 193 12.15 4.93 3.92
CA SER A 193 12.50 5.02 2.51
C SER A 193 13.60 6.05 2.20
N ALA A 194 14.49 5.70 1.27
CA ALA A 194 15.50 6.63 0.76
C ALA A 194 14.90 7.84 0.01
N THR A 195 13.65 7.77 -0.45
CA THR A 195 12.97 8.91 -1.07
C THR A 195 12.75 10.06 -0.09
N ASP A 196 12.73 9.77 1.22
CA ASP A 196 12.51 10.73 2.29
C ASP A 196 13.83 11.29 2.89
N VAL A 197 14.98 10.98 2.29
CA VAL A 197 16.28 11.60 2.66
C VAL A 197 16.19 13.12 2.69
N PRO A 198 15.52 13.82 1.74
CA PRO A 198 15.32 15.26 1.83
C PRO A 198 14.57 15.71 3.10
N MET A 199 13.49 15.01 3.48
CA MET A 199 12.71 15.29 4.70
C MET A 199 13.55 15.02 5.96
N LEU A 200 14.22 13.87 6.02
CA LEU A 200 15.09 13.51 7.14
C LEU A 200 16.25 14.51 7.31
N SER A 201 16.78 15.04 6.20
CA SER A 201 17.86 16.04 6.23
C SER A 201 17.40 17.45 6.59
N ALA A 202 16.10 17.70 6.65
CA ALA A 202 15.54 19.01 6.97
C ALA A 202 15.46 19.27 8.48
N VAL A 203 15.67 18.26 9.33
CA VAL A 203 15.53 18.33 10.79
C VAL A 203 16.82 17.96 11.51
N GLY A 204 16.95 18.41 12.78
CA GLY A 204 18.13 18.10 13.59
C GLY A 204 18.17 16.68 14.14
N HIS A 205 17.00 15.97 14.21
CA HIS A 205 16.91 14.62 14.76
C HIS A 205 16.28 13.64 13.77
N PRO A 206 16.99 13.24 12.69
CA PRO A 206 16.51 12.24 11.74
C PRO A 206 16.68 10.80 12.26
N TYR A 207 15.69 9.95 11.98
CA TYR A 207 15.69 8.53 12.32
C TYR A 207 15.26 7.68 11.13
N ALA A 208 16.03 6.64 10.80
CA ALA A 208 15.65 5.64 9.81
C ALA A 208 14.93 4.47 10.50
N VAL A 209 13.63 4.27 10.17
CA VAL A 209 12.80 3.21 10.76
C VAL A 209 12.69 2.05 9.78
N ASN A 210 13.05 0.83 10.17
CA ASN A 210 13.00 -0.35 9.29
C ASN A 210 13.50 -0.06 7.86
N PRO A 211 14.64 0.67 7.69
CA PRO A 211 15.01 1.33 6.44
C PRO A 211 15.21 0.34 5.30
N ASP A 212 14.81 0.75 4.11
CA ASP A 212 15.18 0.10 2.87
C ASP A 212 16.71 0.06 2.71
N ARG A 213 17.20 -0.71 1.73
CA ARG A 213 18.66 -0.88 1.53
C ARG A 213 19.38 0.43 1.21
N ALA A 214 18.71 1.36 0.53
CA ALA A 214 19.29 2.64 0.14
C ALA A 214 19.32 3.61 1.32
N LEU A 215 18.22 3.75 2.06
CA LEU A 215 18.17 4.57 3.27
C LEU A 215 19.11 4.04 4.35
N ARG A 216 19.26 2.72 4.50
CA ARG A 216 20.21 2.14 5.45
C ARG A 216 21.65 2.58 5.17
N ARG A 217 22.05 2.64 3.89
CA ARG A 217 23.39 3.12 3.50
C ARG A 217 23.57 4.61 3.80
N GLU A 218 22.55 5.42 3.49
CA GLU A 218 22.53 6.86 3.80
C GLU A 218 22.60 7.10 5.32
N ALA A 219 21.82 6.38 6.09
CA ALA A 219 21.79 6.49 7.55
C ALA A 219 23.17 6.19 8.16
N VAL A 220 23.82 5.12 7.71
CA VAL A 220 25.20 4.78 8.15
C VAL A 220 26.18 5.87 7.73
N ALA A 221 26.13 6.36 6.50
CA ALA A 221 27.04 7.38 5.99
C ALA A 221 26.92 8.73 6.73
N ARG A 222 25.70 9.06 7.18
CA ARG A 222 25.37 10.31 7.88
C ARG A 222 25.34 10.18 9.41
N GLY A 223 25.53 8.98 9.94
CA GLY A 223 25.46 8.72 11.39
C GLY A 223 24.04 8.81 11.96
N TRP A 224 23.00 8.63 11.13
CA TRP A 224 21.61 8.67 11.59
C TRP A 224 21.25 7.39 12.36
N PRO A 225 20.54 7.49 13.48
CA PRO A 225 20.05 6.33 14.21
C PRO A 225 19.10 5.48 13.36
N VAL A 226 19.23 4.15 13.52
CA VAL A 226 18.36 3.17 12.89
C VAL A 226 17.47 2.53 13.95
N LEU A 227 16.17 2.65 13.81
CA LEU A 227 15.17 2.01 14.66
C LEU A 227 14.62 0.76 13.98
N SER A 228 14.30 -0.25 14.78
CA SER A 228 13.66 -1.47 14.30
C SER A 228 12.33 -1.66 15.01
N PHE A 229 11.23 -1.49 14.30
CA PHE A 229 9.87 -1.74 14.77
C PHE A 229 9.46 -3.14 14.34
N ASN A 230 9.03 -3.97 15.28
CA ASN A 230 8.80 -5.40 15.05
C ASN A 230 7.42 -5.87 15.52
N ARG A 231 6.63 -4.98 16.11
CA ARG A 231 5.34 -5.31 16.72
C ARG A 231 4.15 -4.67 15.99
N PRO A 232 3.81 -5.09 14.78
CA PRO A 232 2.40 -5.12 14.45
C PRO A 232 1.81 -6.30 15.22
N VAL A 233 0.61 -6.14 15.81
CA VAL A 233 -0.07 -7.14 16.64
C VAL A 233 0.18 -8.58 16.18
N PRO A 234 0.62 -9.51 17.04
CA PRO A 234 1.05 -10.85 16.64
C PRO A 234 -0.03 -11.55 15.82
N LEU A 235 0.39 -12.18 14.72
CA LEU A 235 -0.47 -12.98 13.82
C LEU A 235 -1.37 -13.99 14.54
N LYS A 236 -0.98 -14.40 15.77
CA LYS A 236 -1.74 -15.32 16.64
C LYS A 236 -3.05 -14.75 17.18
N GLN A 237 -3.23 -13.43 17.25
CA GLN A 237 -4.51 -12.83 17.66
C GLN A 237 -5.46 -12.59 16.47
N ARG A 238 -4.99 -12.77 15.23
CA ARG A 238 -5.74 -12.52 13.98
C ARG A 238 -6.34 -13.73 13.33
N LEU A 239 -5.85 -14.91 13.62
CA LEU A 239 -6.57 -16.11 13.27
C LEU A 239 -7.59 -16.33 14.37
N PRO A 240 -8.93 -16.10 14.12
CA PRO A 240 -9.90 -16.85 14.88
C PRO A 240 -9.37 -18.27 14.75
N ALA A 241 -9.14 -18.96 15.86
CA ALA A 241 -8.63 -20.30 15.88
C ALA A 241 -9.32 -21.03 14.73
N LEU A 242 -8.65 -21.16 13.58
CA LEU A 242 -8.98 -22.17 12.59
C LEU A 242 -8.76 -23.44 13.38
N SER A 243 -9.83 -23.89 14.05
CA SER A 243 -9.88 -25.18 14.67
C SER A 243 -9.39 -26.10 13.58
N MET A 244 -8.16 -26.59 13.73
CA MET A 244 -7.67 -27.62 12.82
C MET A 244 -8.77 -28.65 12.76
N PRO A 245 -9.31 -28.97 11.57
CA PRO A 245 -10.39 -29.95 11.48
C PRO A 245 -9.93 -31.18 12.22
N SER A 246 -10.79 -31.65 13.15
CA SER A 246 -10.48 -32.81 13.98
C SER A 246 -9.98 -33.95 13.08
N ARG A 247 -9.08 -34.79 13.59
CA ARG A 247 -8.54 -35.93 12.82
C ARG A 247 -9.59 -36.69 12.02
N PRO A 248 -10.84 -36.94 12.50
CA PRO A 248 -11.90 -37.53 11.69
C PRO A 248 -12.37 -36.62 10.52
N ALA A 249 -12.36 -35.29 10.65
CA ALA A 249 -12.73 -34.39 9.57
C ALA A 249 -11.65 -34.34 8.46
N LEU A 250 -10.37 -34.41 8.82
CA LEU A 250 -9.27 -34.56 7.84
C LEU A 250 -9.35 -35.91 7.10
N ALA A 251 -9.70 -37.01 7.80
CA ALA A 251 -9.91 -38.30 7.17
C ALA A 251 -11.13 -38.28 6.22
N ALA A 252 -12.21 -37.61 6.58
CA ALA A 252 -13.39 -37.45 5.73
C ALA A 252 -13.08 -36.60 4.48
N MET A 253 -12.32 -35.51 4.59
CA MET A 253 -11.87 -34.73 3.43
C MET A 253 -10.95 -35.50 2.50
N ALA A 254 -10.04 -36.31 3.04
CA ALA A 254 -9.17 -37.19 2.25
C ALA A 254 -9.97 -38.28 1.53
N ALA A 255 -10.99 -38.85 2.18
CA ALA A 255 -11.88 -39.86 1.60
C ALA A 255 -12.73 -39.27 0.45
N VAL A 256 -13.26 -38.05 0.60
CA VAL A 256 -14.02 -37.34 -0.47
C VAL A 256 -13.10 -37.06 -1.67
N SER A 257 -11.89 -36.61 -1.42
CA SER A 257 -10.89 -36.34 -2.49
C SER A 257 -10.49 -37.62 -3.23
N ALA A 258 -10.31 -38.73 -2.54
CA ALA A 258 -10.01 -40.05 -3.13
C ALA A 258 -11.20 -40.58 -3.94
N ALA A 259 -12.44 -40.40 -3.45
CA ALA A 259 -13.65 -40.82 -4.18
C ALA A 259 -13.86 -39.97 -5.46
N ALA A 260 -13.57 -38.68 -5.44
CA ALA A 260 -13.63 -37.84 -6.63
C ALA A 260 -12.57 -38.21 -7.67
N ALA A 261 -11.34 -38.54 -7.23
CA ALA A 261 -10.27 -38.98 -8.13
C ALA A 261 -10.59 -40.34 -8.77
N THR A 262 -11.17 -41.29 -8.02
CA THR A 262 -11.59 -42.59 -8.57
C THR A 262 -12.77 -42.47 -9.53
N ALA A 263 -13.75 -41.61 -9.24
CA ALA A 263 -14.88 -41.33 -10.14
C ALA A 263 -14.42 -40.74 -11.48
N THR A 264 -13.46 -39.80 -11.45
CA THR A 264 -12.86 -39.20 -12.66
C THR A 264 -12.06 -40.22 -13.47
N LEU A 265 -11.32 -41.11 -12.82
CA LEU A 265 -10.59 -42.15 -13.50
C LEU A 265 -11.51 -43.18 -14.16
N VAL A 266 -12.58 -43.60 -13.46
CA VAL A 266 -13.59 -44.54 -14.01
C VAL A 266 -14.33 -43.87 -15.18
N TRP A 267 -14.72 -42.59 -15.07
CA TRP A 267 -15.36 -41.85 -16.15
C TRP A 267 -14.44 -41.73 -17.39
N TYR A 268 -13.17 -41.42 -17.17
CA TYR A 268 -12.18 -41.36 -18.25
C TYR A 268 -11.91 -42.70 -18.92
N ALA A 269 -11.85 -43.77 -18.14
CA ALA A 269 -11.67 -45.13 -18.66
C ALA A 269 -12.92 -45.64 -19.42
N SER A 270 -14.13 -45.29 -18.97
CA SER A 270 -15.38 -45.65 -19.67
C SER A 270 -15.50 -44.95 -21.01
N ARG A 271 -15.09 -43.67 -21.10
CA ARG A 271 -15.06 -42.92 -22.38
C ARG A 271 -14.07 -43.51 -23.40
N ARG A 272 -12.94 -44.05 -22.95
CA ARG A 272 -11.97 -44.72 -23.86
C ARG A 272 -12.51 -46.03 -24.43
N LYS A 273 -13.39 -46.76 -23.72
CA LYS A 273 -13.98 -48.00 -24.21
C LYS A 273 -15.08 -47.82 -25.27
N THR A 274 -15.66 -46.60 -25.36
CA THR A 274 -16.72 -46.29 -26.35
C THR A 274 -16.20 -45.67 -27.64
N ALA A 275 -14.89 -45.36 -27.73
CA ALA A 275 -14.26 -44.92 -28.97
C ALA A 275 -13.87 -46.10 -29.82
N LYS A 276 -14.82 -46.71 -30.57
CA LYS A 276 -14.51 -47.66 -31.63
C LYS A 276 -13.68 -46.97 -32.73
N PRO A 277 -12.58 -47.62 -33.22
CA PRO A 277 -11.80 -47.02 -34.31
C PRO A 277 -12.62 -47.07 -35.61
N ARG A 278 -12.96 -45.91 -36.15
CA ARG A 278 -13.38 -45.75 -37.54
C ARG A 278 -12.15 -45.85 -38.45
N LEU A 279 -11.65 -47.06 -38.63
CA LEU A 279 -10.71 -47.38 -39.70
C LEU A 279 -11.37 -48.34 -40.66
N ALA A 280 -11.31 -48.04 -41.94
CA ALA A 280 -11.64 -48.81 -43.11
C ALA A 280 -12.90 -48.33 -43.84
N ARG A 281 -12.73 -47.30 -44.67
CA ARG A 281 -13.35 -47.22 -46.03
C ARG A 281 -12.74 -46.06 -46.84
N ILE A 282 -11.46 -46.17 -47.16
CA ILE A 282 -10.87 -45.46 -48.29
C ILE A 282 -10.05 -46.51 -49.06
N GLY A 283 -10.67 -47.12 -50.01
CA GLY A 283 -10.01 -48.07 -50.88
C GLY A 283 -11.00 -48.77 -51.80
N ARG A 284 -11.50 -48.05 -52.80
CA ARG A 284 -12.00 -48.61 -54.05
C ARG A 284 -12.79 -47.56 -54.86
N VAL A 285 -12.14 -46.60 -55.46
CA VAL A 285 -12.56 -45.96 -56.72
C VAL A 285 -11.29 -45.40 -57.35
N ALA A 286 -10.55 -46.21 -58.06
CA ALA A 286 -9.55 -45.79 -59.04
C ALA A 286 -9.31 -46.96 -59.98
N ARG A 287 -10.28 -47.24 -60.85
CA ARG A 287 -10.05 -48.02 -62.09
C ARG A 287 -11.29 -47.93 -62.96
N ALA A 288 -11.38 -46.87 -63.74
CA ALA A 288 -12.10 -46.91 -65.01
C ALA A 288 -12.15 -45.49 -65.59
N ALA A 289 -11.23 -45.15 -66.44
CA ALA A 289 -11.41 -44.32 -67.61
C ALA A 289 -10.05 -44.15 -68.28
N ARG A 290 -9.77 -45.11 -69.10
CA ARG A 290 -8.77 -45.03 -70.20
C ARG A 290 -9.58 -45.01 -71.48
N ILE A 291 -9.07 -44.28 -72.51
CA ILE A 291 -9.53 -44.25 -73.93
C ILE A 291 -10.56 -43.13 -74.16
N ASP A 292 -10.36 -42.06 -74.98
CA ASP A 292 -9.93 -41.99 -76.32
C ASP A 292 -9.61 -40.53 -76.77
N ARG A 293 -8.56 -40.38 -77.59
CA ARG A 293 -8.42 -39.55 -78.81
C ARG A 293 -8.86 -38.10 -78.85
N VAL A 294 -8.14 -37.14 -79.26
CA VAL A 294 -7.32 -36.92 -80.51
C VAL A 294 -6.24 -35.92 -80.13
#